data_bd565d940f9d5b99b1c5865c7542034d
#
_entry.id   bd565d940f9d5b99b1c5865c7542034d
#
_cell.length_a   1.000
_cell.length_b   1.000
_cell.length_c   1.000
_cell.angle_alpha   90.00
_cell.angle_beta   90.00
_cell.angle_gamma   90.00
#
_symmetry.space_group_name_H-M   'P 1'
#
loop_
_entity.id
_entity.type
_entity.pdbx_description
1 polymer ?
#
loop_
_entity_poly.entity_id
_entity_poly.type
_entity_poly.pdbx_seq_one_letter_code
_entity_poly.pdbx_strand_id
1 'polypeptide(L)'
;MRKAWLVAAVGIGGAMSFIALLVVGTYMAAGSIAGGAGQGNVGLAKGAVPATYQPLVQKWGNLCKAINPALLAAQLYQESGFNPKAKSPAAAQGIAQFIPGTWATHGVDGDGDGDRDVWDPKDAIPSAASYDCKLAGYVKDAPGSPTKNMLAAYNAGAYAVIKYGGVPPYRETQNYVKTITDLEKSFARPTGRVQPSQQAAGAIYYAQKKLGTLYLWGGNGTAEQNGRFDCSGLTLAAYRSVDIDLPRVANDQYNAGPHPKRDELLPGDLVFFSDDLTNSRAIRHVGIYVGGGYMINAPRPGAVIRFDPIDTPDYFGATRVTEDGANAVPDKLSAA
;
A
#
# COMPACT_ATOMS: atom_id res chain seq x y z
N MET A 1 23.64 -13.21 -31.75
CA MET A 1 22.76 -14.38 -31.84
C MET A 1 21.86 -14.34 -30.61
N ARG A 2 20.60 -13.92 -30.80
CA ARG A 2 19.60 -13.75 -29.74
C ARG A 2 18.86 -15.06 -29.58
N LYS A 3 18.89 -15.67 -28.41
CA LYS A 3 18.05 -16.82 -28.07
C LYS A 3 16.81 -16.35 -27.35
N ALA A 4 15.68 -16.39 -28.08
CA ALA A 4 14.35 -16.26 -27.51
C ALA A 4 13.99 -17.58 -26.80
N TRP A 5 13.50 -17.50 -25.57
CA TRP A 5 12.90 -18.63 -24.87
C TRP A 5 11.38 -18.57 -25.01
N LEU A 6 10.87 -19.46 -25.85
CA LEU A 6 9.45 -19.80 -25.91
C LEU A 6 9.09 -20.68 -24.70
N VAL A 7 8.14 -20.23 -23.89
CA VAL A 7 7.48 -21.12 -22.92
C VAL A 7 6.25 -21.69 -23.63
N ALA A 8 6.32 -22.97 -23.96
CA ALA A 8 5.22 -23.72 -24.53
C ALA A 8 4.22 -24.08 -23.43
N ALA A 9 2.97 -23.64 -23.61
CA ALA A 9 1.83 -24.16 -22.86
C ALA A 9 1.45 -25.54 -23.41
N VAL A 10 1.58 -26.57 -22.60
CA VAL A 10 1.05 -27.91 -22.89
C VAL A 10 -0.37 -27.97 -22.36
N GLY A 11 -1.33 -27.92 -23.27
CA GLY A 11 -2.71 -28.29 -23.00
C GLY A 11 -2.88 -29.80 -23.02
N ILE A 12 -3.47 -30.37 -21.99
CA ILE A 12 -4.02 -31.72 -22.02
C ILE A 12 -5.54 -31.59 -21.92
N GLY A 13 -6.20 -31.88 -23.03
CA GLY A 13 -7.65 -32.02 -23.11
C GLY A 13 -8.06 -33.37 -22.51
N GLY A 14 -9.12 -33.36 -21.74
CA GLY A 14 -9.84 -34.53 -21.28
C GLY A 14 -11.28 -34.16 -21.02
N ALA A 15 -12.12 -34.52 -21.97
CA ALA A 15 -13.56 -34.39 -21.85
C ALA A 15 -14.11 -35.44 -20.88
N MET A 16 -14.95 -35.05 -19.94
CA MET A 16 -16.02 -35.92 -19.41
C MET A 16 -17.23 -35.10 -18.96
N SER A 17 -18.35 -35.64 -19.32
CA SER A 17 -19.71 -35.10 -19.32
C SER A 17 -20.35 -34.93 -17.94
N PHE A 18 -21.20 -33.91 -17.88
CA PHE A 18 -22.49 -33.77 -17.18
C PHE A 18 -22.73 -34.46 -15.83
N ILE A 19 -23.04 -33.66 -14.83
CA ILE A 19 -24.32 -33.74 -14.09
C ILE A 19 -24.56 -32.35 -13.46
N ALA A 20 -25.67 -31.72 -13.88
CA ALA A 20 -26.21 -30.52 -13.26
C ALA A 20 -26.88 -30.89 -11.94
N LEU A 21 -26.50 -30.22 -10.85
CA LEU A 21 -27.37 -30.18 -9.66
C LEU A 21 -27.50 -28.70 -9.26
N LEU A 22 -28.68 -28.17 -9.53
CA LEU A 22 -29.19 -26.93 -8.98
C LEU A 22 -29.29 -27.06 -7.45
N VAL A 23 -28.51 -26.29 -6.71
CA VAL A 23 -28.80 -26.01 -5.31
C VAL A 23 -28.95 -24.51 -5.19
N VAL A 24 -30.18 -24.06 -5.18
CA VAL A 24 -30.59 -22.74 -4.71
C VAL A 24 -30.39 -22.72 -3.20
N GLY A 25 -29.38 -22.04 -2.75
CA GLY A 25 -29.09 -21.82 -1.34
C GLY A 25 -29.23 -20.34 -1.00
N THR A 26 -30.39 -19.98 -0.44
CA THR A 26 -30.66 -18.72 0.25
C THR A 26 -29.66 -18.49 1.38
N TYR A 27 -28.84 -17.45 1.31
CA TYR A 27 -28.06 -16.97 2.46
C TYR A 27 -28.86 -15.91 3.22
N MET A 28 -29.49 -16.36 4.27
CA MET A 28 -30.01 -15.51 5.35
C MET A 28 -28.87 -15.11 6.29
N ALA A 29 -29.02 -13.91 6.81
CA ALA A 29 -28.10 -13.20 7.67
C ALA A 29 -27.93 -13.78 9.08
N ALA A 30 -26.91 -13.23 9.74
CA ALA A 30 -26.70 -13.09 11.18
C ALA A 30 -26.11 -14.30 11.93
N GLY A 31 -24.93 -14.07 12.48
CA GLY A 31 -24.33 -14.91 13.50
C GLY A 31 -23.09 -14.23 14.08
N SER A 32 -23.28 -13.46 15.14
CA SER A 32 -22.20 -13.05 16.03
C SER A 32 -21.52 -14.29 16.58
N ILE A 33 -20.22 -14.44 16.35
CA ILE A 33 -19.42 -15.46 17.04
C ILE A 33 -18.26 -14.77 17.74
N ALA A 34 -18.29 -14.90 19.04
CA ALA A 34 -17.22 -14.56 19.96
C ALA A 34 -16.06 -15.55 19.86
N GLY A 35 -14.83 -15.08 19.99
CA GLY A 35 -13.73 -15.75 20.62
C GLY A 35 -12.93 -16.76 19.81
N GLY A 36 -11.82 -16.33 19.27
CA GLY A 36 -10.70 -17.16 18.86
C GLY A 36 -9.47 -16.28 18.75
N ALA A 37 -8.56 -16.35 19.73
CA ALA A 37 -7.25 -15.70 19.67
C ALA A 37 -6.42 -16.32 18.55
N GLY A 38 -6.25 -15.58 17.44
CA GLY A 38 -5.40 -15.99 16.34
C GLY A 38 -5.29 -14.86 15.32
N GLN A 39 -4.15 -14.21 15.27
CA GLN A 39 -3.75 -13.11 14.40
C GLN A 39 -4.74 -11.94 14.43
N GLY A 40 -4.40 -10.91 15.21
CA GLY A 40 -5.20 -9.70 15.34
C GLY A 40 -5.63 -9.16 13.99
N ASN A 41 -6.90 -8.82 13.87
CA ASN A 41 -7.51 -8.19 12.73
C ASN A 41 -6.75 -6.89 12.40
N VAL A 42 -5.73 -6.99 11.53
CA VAL A 42 -4.89 -5.86 11.12
C VAL A 42 -5.72 -4.99 10.21
N GLY A 43 -6.50 -4.09 10.81
CA GLY A 43 -7.31 -3.14 10.07
C GLY A 43 -6.44 -2.10 9.35
N LEU A 44 -7.00 -1.47 8.33
CA LEU A 44 -6.38 -0.32 7.65
C LEU A 44 -6.24 0.87 8.59
N ALA A 45 -5.08 1.51 8.55
CA ALA A 45 -4.91 2.84 9.11
C ALA A 45 -5.85 3.85 8.40
N LYS A 46 -6.35 4.82 9.15
CA LYS A 46 -7.23 5.85 8.59
C LYS A 46 -6.46 6.64 7.51
N GLY A 47 -7.04 6.71 6.31
CA GLY A 47 -6.40 7.38 5.18
C GLY A 47 -5.27 6.59 4.49
N ALA A 48 -5.02 5.34 4.87
CA ALA A 48 -3.96 4.51 4.27
C ALA A 48 -4.19 4.18 2.78
N VAL A 49 -5.41 4.32 2.31
CA VAL A 49 -5.82 4.00 0.93
C VAL A 49 -6.66 5.16 0.41
N PRO A 50 -6.61 5.50 -0.89
CA PRO A 50 -7.53 6.47 -1.48
C PRO A 50 -8.98 6.18 -1.09
N ALA A 51 -9.74 7.23 -0.70
CA ALA A 51 -11.09 7.07 -0.12
C ALA A 51 -12.03 6.23 -0.98
N THR A 52 -11.88 6.36 -2.30
CA THR A 52 -12.68 5.61 -3.28
C THR A 52 -12.50 4.10 -3.16
N TYR A 53 -11.29 3.63 -2.79
CA TYR A 53 -10.96 2.21 -2.70
C TYR A 53 -11.01 1.67 -1.27
N GLN A 54 -11.02 2.55 -0.26
CA GLN A 54 -11.00 2.13 1.15
C GLN A 54 -12.11 1.14 1.52
N PRO A 55 -13.39 1.33 1.13
CA PRO A 55 -14.45 0.35 1.42
C PRO A 55 -14.20 -1.01 0.76
N LEU A 56 -13.70 -1.02 -0.49
CA LEU A 56 -13.38 -2.24 -1.22
C LEU A 56 -12.24 -3.01 -0.54
N VAL A 57 -11.13 -2.32 -0.25
CA VAL A 57 -9.97 -2.93 0.40
C VAL A 57 -10.31 -3.43 1.80
N GLN A 58 -11.12 -2.67 2.57
CA GLN A 58 -11.58 -3.09 3.89
C GLN A 58 -12.47 -4.34 3.83
N LYS A 59 -13.39 -4.39 2.86
CA LYS A 59 -14.29 -5.55 2.66
C LYS A 59 -13.50 -6.77 2.20
N TRP A 60 -12.77 -6.64 1.10
CA TRP A 60 -12.18 -7.77 0.41
C TRP A 60 -10.85 -8.24 1.02
N GLY A 61 -10.13 -7.39 1.74
CA GLY A 61 -8.97 -7.78 2.53
C GLY A 61 -9.28 -8.72 3.70
N ASN A 62 -10.55 -8.90 4.04
CA ASN A 62 -11.01 -9.86 5.04
C ASN A 62 -11.59 -11.15 4.45
N LEU A 63 -11.39 -11.41 3.15
CA LEU A 63 -12.00 -12.53 2.44
C LEU A 63 -11.54 -13.90 2.98
N CYS A 64 -10.27 -14.04 3.36
CA CYS A 64 -9.74 -15.27 3.93
C CYS A 64 -8.60 -14.97 4.93
N LYS A 65 -8.16 -16.02 5.65
CA LYS A 65 -7.11 -15.87 6.68
C LYS A 65 -5.72 -15.55 6.14
N ALA A 66 -5.49 -15.72 4.83
CA ALA A 66 -4.18 -15.51 4.21
C ALA A 66 -3.87 -14.03 3.95
N ILE A 67 -4.90 -13.18 3.90
CA ILE A 67 -4.81 -11.76 3.63
C ILE A 67 -5.46 -10.94 4.76
N ASN A 68 -5.11 -9.66 4.80
CA ASN A 68 -5.78 -8.64 5.59
C ASN A 68 -5.88 -7.34 4.79
N PRO A 69 -6.69 -6.35 5.20
CA PRO A 69 -6.86 -5.11 4.48
C PRO A 69 -5.55 -4.33 4.24
N ALA A 70 -4.63 -4.35 5.19
CA ALA A 70 -3.34 -3.66 5.06
C ALA A 70 -2.42 -4.36 4.03
N LEU A 71 -2.40 -5.70 4.03
CA LEU A 71 -1.66 -6.48 3.04
C LEU A 71 -2.19 -6.28 1.63
N LEU A 72 -3.51 -6.34 1.45
CA LEU A 72 -4.15 -6.09 0.16
C LEU A 72 -3.86 -4.67 -0.34
N ALA A 73 -3.94 -3.67 0.56
CA ALA A 73 -3.57 -2.29 0.23
C ALA A 73 -2.11 -2.17 -0.22
N ALA A 74 -1.18 -2.79 0.50
CA ALA A 74 0.25 -2.80 0.18
C ALA A 74 0.53 -3.45 -1.19
N GLN A 75 -0.17 -4.53 -1.49
CA GLN A 75 -0.07 -5.22 -2.78
C GLN A 75 -0.59 -4.35 -3.92
N LEU A 76 -1.81 -3.80 -3.83
CA LEU A 76 -2.37 -2.91 -4.85
C LEU A 76 -1.49 -1.67 -5.09
N TYR A 77 -0.87 -1.17 -4.02
CA TYR A 77 0.09 -0.08 -4.16
C TYR A 77 1.36 -0.54 -4.90
N GLN A 78 1.94 -1.68 -4.56
CA GLN A 78 3.11 -2.24 -5.25
C GLN A 78 2.82 -2.54 -6.73
N GLU A 79 1.63 -3.00 -7.06
CA GLU A 79 1.22 -3.31 -8.42
C GLU A 79 1.10 -2.05 -9.29
N SER A 80 0.44 -1.01 -8.80
CA SER A 80 0.07 0.13 -9.68
C SER A 80 0.12 1.51 -9.01
N GLY A 81 0.45 1.61 -7.71
CA GLY A 81 0.26 2.84 -6.96
C GLY A 81 -1.21 3.26 -6.85
N PHE A 82 -2.12 2.30 -6.81
CA PHE A 82 -3.58 2.48 -6.89
C PHE A 82 -4.08 3.10 -8.21
N ASN A 83 -3.34 2.95 -9.30
CA ASN A 83 -3.74 3.46 -10.60
C ASN A 83 -4.58 2.41 -11.36
N PRO A 84 -5.90 2.62 -11.54
CA PRO A 84 -6.76 1.66 -12.24
C PRO A 84 -6.49 1.58 -13.73
N LYS A 85 -5.75 2.52 -14.30
CA LYS A 85 -5.39 2.54 -15.73
C LYS A 85 -3.92 2.15 -15.98
N ALA A 86 -3.25 1.58 -14.98
CA ALA A 86 -1.87 1.12 -15.13
C ALA A 86 -1.77 -0.05 -16.12
N LYS A 87 -0.76 0.00 -16.99
CA LYS A 87 -0.43 -1.07 -17.92
C LYS A 87 1.08 -1.28 -17.93
N SER A 88 1.52 -2.50 -17.70
CA SER A 88 2.93 -2.84 -17.74
C SER A 88 3.40 -3.24 -19.13
N PRO A 89 4.72 -3.21 -19.41
CA PRO A 89 5.29 -3.76 -20.65
C PRO A 89 4.98 -5.25 -20.87
N ALA A 90 4.74 -6.00 -19.79
CA ALA A 90 4.35 -7.41 -19.82
C ALA A 90 2.83 -7.61 -19.99
N ALA A 91 2.10 -6.55 -20.39
CA ALA A 91 0.66 -6.53 -20.59
C ALA A 91 -0.20 -6.77 -19.32
N ALA A 92 0.37 -6.60 -18.13
CA ALA A 92 -0.42 -6.57 -16.91
C ALA A 92 -1.27 -5.29 -16.86
N GLN A 93 -2.48 -5.37 -16.33
CA GLN A 93 -3.54 -4.37 -16.48
C GLN A 93 -4.24 -4.05 -15.15
N GLY A 94 -4.66 -2.79 -15.03
CA GLY A 94 -5.52 -2.32 -13.96
C GLY A 94 -4.79 -2.11 -12.63
N ILE A 95 -5.58 -1.83 -11.59
CA ILE A 95 -5.09 -1.52 -10.24
C ILE A 95 -4.31 -2.69 -9.60
N ALA A 96 -4.62 -3.93 -9.99
CA ALA A 96 -4.02 -5.16 -9.45
C ALA A 96 -3.09 -5.89 -10.44
N GLN A 97 -2.80 -5.26 -11.59
CA GLN A 97 -1.85 -5.74 -12.61
C GLN A 97 -2.08 -7.19 -13.06
N PHE A 98 -3.32 -7.56 -13.33
CA PHE A 98 -3.62 -8.86 -13.91
C PHE A 98 -3.12 -8.98 -15.35
N ILE A 99 -2.42 -10.06 -15.66
CA ILE A 99 -2.18 -10.44 -17.06
C ILE A 99 -3.46 -11.03 -17.67
N PRO A 100 -3.72 -10.85 -19.00
CA PRO A 100 -4.98 -11.25 -19.62
C PRO A 100 -5.39 -12.69 -19.37
N GLY A 101 -4.46 -13.63 -19.39
CA GLY A 101 -4.75 -15.05 -19.14
C GLY A 101 -5.20 -15.33 -17.71
N THR A 102 -4.59 -14.67 -16.72
CA THR A 102 -4.99 -14.76 -15.31
C THR A 102 -6.34 -14.09 -15.09
N TRP A 103 -6.59 -12.94 -15.71
CA TRP A 103 -7.88 -12.25 -15.64
C TRP A 103 -9.01 -13.10 -16.19
N ALA A 104 -8.84 -13.70 -17.37
CA ALA A 104 -9.86 -14.56 -18.00
C ALA A 104 -10.31 -15.69 -17.08
N THR A 105 -9.39 -16.23 -16.25
CA THR A 105 -9.65 -17.37 -15.37
C THR A 105 -10.09 -16.97 -13.97
N HIS A 106 -9.60 -15.84 -13.46
CA HIS A 106 -9.72 -15.46 -12.05
C HIS A 106 -10.44 -14.12 -11.81
N GLY A 107 -10.70 -13.34 -12.86
CA GLY A 107 -11.52 -12.13 -12.76
C GLY A 107 -12.92 -12.44 -12.24
N VAL A 108 -13.43 -11.61 -11.35
CA VAL A 108 -14.80 -11.70 -10.80
C VAL A 108 -15.54 -10.39 -11.08
N ASP A 109 -16.85 -10.49 -11.25
CA ASP A 109 -17.78 -9.37 -11.21
C ASP A 109 -18.00 -9.02 -9.72
N GLY A 110 -17.37 -7.97 -9.27
CA GLY A 110 -17.29 -7.64 -7.84
C GLY A 110 -18.38 -6.71 -7.35
N ASP A 111 -19.02 -5.95 -8.25
CA ASP A 111 -20.15 -5.07 -7.94
C ASP A 111 -21.52 -5.61 -8.45
N GLY A 112 -21.50 -6.68 -9.26
CA GLY A 112 -22.71 -7.38 -9.70
C GLY A 112 -23.39 -6.70 -10.89
N ASP A 113 -22.66 -5.92 -11.70
CA ASP A 113 -23.20 -5.23 -12.87
C ASP A 113 -23.33 -6.14 -14.12
N GLY A 114 -22.79 -7.36 -14.05
CA GLY A 114 -22.84 -8.39 -15.11
C GLY A 114 -21.62 -8.39 -16.03
N ASP A 115 -20.65 -7.50 -15.82
CA ASP A 115 -19.39 -7.46 -16.53
C ASP A 115 -18.20 -7.85 -15.63
N ARG A 116 -17.03 -8.04 -16.20
CA ARG A 116 -15.77 -8.25 -15.50
C ARG A 116 -14.70 -7.41 -16.18
N ASP A 117 -14.56 -6.18 -15.71
CA ASP A 117 -13.60 -5.23 -16.27
C ASP A 117 -12.34 -5.11 -15.41
N VAL A 118 -11.21 -5.54 -15.96
CA VAL A 118 -9.89 -5.42 -15.28
C VAL A 118 -9.49 -3.96 -14.96
N TRP A 119 -10.12 -3.01 -15.63
CA TRP A 119 -9.91 -1.58 -15.42
C TRP A 119 -10.87 -0.96 -14.39
N ASP A 120 -11.90 -1.71 -13.98
CA ASP A 120 -12.76 -1.30 -12.88
C ASP A 120 -12.21 -1.80 -11.54
N PRO A 121 -11.85 -0.90 -10.61
CA PRO A 121 -11.41 -1.30 -9.26
C PRO A 121 -12.43 -2.12 -8.48
N LYS A 122 -13.72 -2.00 -8.79
CA LYS A 122 -14.76 -2.76 -8.12
C LYS A 122 -14.73 -4.25 -8.49
N ASP A 123 -14.14 -4.59 -9.64
CA ASP A 123 -13.88 -5.95 -10.07
C ASP A 123 -12.46 -6.40 -9.78
N ALA A 124 -11.49 -5.52 -10.07
CA ALA A 124 -10.07 -5.86 -9.97
C ALA A 124 -9.62 -6.08 -8.52
N ILE A 125 -10.13 -5.30 -7.53
CA ILE A 125 -9.78 -5.46 -6.11
C ILE A 125 -10.35 -6.76 -5.53
N PRO A 126 -11.65 -7.10 -5.71
CA PRO A 126 -12.20 -8.40 -5.35
C PRO A 126 -11.47 -9.57 -6.01
N SER A 127 -11.13 -9.42 -7.30
CA SER A 127 -10.40 -10.43 -8.05
C SER A 127 -9.02 -10.70 -7.45
N ALA A 128 -8.27 -9.64 -7.09
CA ALA A 128 -6.97 -9.78 -6.44
C ALA A 128 -7.09 -10.54 -5.11
N ALA A 129 -7.99 -10.11 -4.23
CA ALA A 129 -8.22 -10.77 -2.95
C ALA A 129 -8.63 -12.25 -3.10
N SER A 130 -9.52 -12.55 -4.07
CA SER A 130 -9.94 -13.92 -4.36
C SER A 130 -8.79 -14.77 -4.91
N TYR A 131 -7.96 -14.18 -5.77
CA TYR A 131 -6.80 -14.86 -6.33
C TYR A 131 -5.73 -15.13 -5.28
N ASP A 132 -5.43 -14.19 -4.39
CA ASP A 132 -4.54 -14.39 -3.25
C ASP A 132 -5.00 -15.55 -2.37
N CYS A 133 -6.29 -15.61 -2.05
CA CYS A 133 -6.84 -16.73 -1.26
C CYS A 133 -6.66 -18.08 -1.96
N LYS A 134 -6.83 -18.15 -3.29
CA LYS A 134 -6.59 -19.38 -4.08
C LYS A 134 -5.10 -19.72 -4.08
N LEU A 135 -4.23 -18.74 -4.31
CA LEU A 135 -2.78 -18.94 -4.31
C LEU A 135 -2.28 -19.43 -2.95
N ALA A 136 -2.77 -18.85 -1.84
CA ALA A 136 -2.47 -19.34 -0.51
C ALA A 136 -2.82 -20.83 -0.33
N GLY A 137 -3.95 -21.26 -0.92
CA GLY A 137 -4.33 -22.67 -0.95
C GLY A 137 -3.38 -23.54 -1.76
N TYR A 138 -2.94 -23.07 -2.92
CA TYR A 138 -2.02 -23.82 -3.79
C TYR A 138 -0.63 -24.01 -3.19
N VAL A 139 -0.15 -23.03 -2.42
CA VAL A 139 1.20 -23.06 -1.83
C VAL A 139 1.20 -23.37 -0.33
N LYS A 140 0.09 -23.84 0.23
CA LYS A 140 -0.08 -24.06 1.69
C LYS A 140 0.97 -24.99 2.30
N ASP A 141 1.45 -25.96 1.53
CA ASP A 141 2.41 -26.97 1.97
C ASP A 141 3.89 -26.55 1.70
N ALA A 142 4.10 -25.38 1.08
CA ALA A 142 5.44 -24.86 0.85
C ALA A 142 6.06 -24.35 2.17
N PRO A 143 7.33 -24.74 2.50
CA PRO A 143 8.01 -24.27 3.70
C PRO A 143 8.10 -22.73 3.79
N GLY A 144 8.20 -22.21 5.02
CA GLY A 144 8.40 -20.79 5.29
C GLY A 144 7.11 -20.04 5.64
N SER A 145 7.08 -18.76 5.33
CA SER A 145 5.93 -17.89 5.65
C SER A 145 4.79 -18.06 4.63
N PRO A 146 3.58 -18.47 5.05
CA PRO A 146 2.44 -18.61 4.15
C PRO A 146 2.14 -17.33 3.36
N THR A 147 2.16 -16.18 4.02
CA THR A 147 1.94 -14.87 3.38
C THR A 147 3.00 -14.56 2.33
N LYS A 148 4.29 -14.78 2.65
CA LYS A 148 5.36 -14.53 1.69
C LYS A 148 5.29 -15.49 0.50
N ASN A 149 4.92 -16.75 0.73
CA ASN A 149 4.72 -17.74 -0.32
C ASN A 149 3.54 -17.38 -1.24
N MET A 150 2.43 -16.90 -0.68
CA MET A 150 1.28 -16.40 -1.43
C MET A 150 1.67 -15.21 -2.32
N LEU A 151 2.33 -14.20 -1.76
CA LEU A 151 2.80 -13.02 -2.52
C LEU A 151 3.80 -13.43 -3.63
N ALA A 152 4.71 -14.34 -3.31
CA ALA A 152 5.64 -14.88 -4.31
C ALA A 152 4.90 -15.62 -5.43
N ALA A 153 3.82 -16.33 -5.09
CA ALA A 153 2.99 -17.03 -6.06
C ALA A 153 2.19 -16.06 -6.96
N TYR A 154 1.78 -14.91 -6.46
CA TYR A 154 1.15 -13.86 -7.26
C TYR A 154 2.10 -13.33 -8.34
N ASN A 155 3.34 -13.04 -7.97
CA ASN A 155 4.34 -12.47 -8.86
C ASN A 155 5.00 -13.52 -9.79
N ALA A 156 5.41 -14.69 -9.25
CA ALA A 156 6.19 -15.69 -9.98
C ALA A 156 5.41 -16.95 -10.37
N GLY A 157 4.15 -17.06 -9.95
CA GLY A 157 3.32 -18.25 -10.11
C GLY A 157 3.52 -19.30 -9.01
N ALA A 158 2.44 -20.00 -8.65
CA ALA A 158 2.44 -21.01 -7.59
C ALA A 158 3.43 -22.16 -7.86
N TYR A 159 3.61 -22.54 -9.13
CA TYR A 159 4.57 -23.59 -9.51
C TYR A 159 6.01 -23.24 -9.10
N ALA A 160 6.43 -21.98 -9.26
CA ALA A 160 7.78 -21.58 -8.84
C ALA A 160 7.96 -21.71 -7.33
N VAL A 161 6.95 -21.31 -6.54
CA VAL A 161 6.99 -21.44 -5.07
C VAL A 161 7.07 -22.90 -4.63
N ILE A 162 6.27 -23.77 -5.24
CA ILE A 162 6.29 -25.22 -4.95
C ILE A 162 7.64 -25.83 -5.33
N LYS A 163 8.13 -25.50 -6.53
CA LYS A 163 9.41 -26.02 -7.05
C LYS A 163 10.61 -25.66 -6.16
N TYR A 164 10.64 -24.44 -5.64
CA TYR A 164 11.76 -23.96 -4.82
C TYR A 164 11.52 -24.14 -3.31
N GLY A 165 10.37 -24.67 -2.91
CA GLY A 165 10.04 -24.87 -1.51
C GLY A 165 9.91 -23.56 -0.72
N GLY A 166 9.30 -22.51 -1.33
CA GLY A 166 9.14 -21.20 -0.74
C GLY A 166 9.38 -20.08 -1.75
N VAL A 167 9.67 -18.87 -1.29
CA VAL A 167 9.96 -17.72 -2.17
C VAL A 167 11.12 -18.06 -3.11
N PRO A 168 10.90 -18.07 -4.44
CA PRO A 168 11.94 -18.49 -5.39
C PRO A 168 13.11 -17.48 -5.40
N PRO A 169 14.34 -17.92 -5.81
CA PRO A 169 15.53 -17.07 -5.81
C PRO A 169 15.54 -16.09 -7.00
N TYR A 170 14.40 -15.54 -7.34
CA TYR A 170 14.26 -14.50 -8.35
C TYR A 170 14.32 -13.13 -7.67
N ARG A 171 15.30 -12.32 -8.03
CA ARG A 171 15.51 -10.98 -7.43
C ARG A 171 14.24 -10.12 -7.44
N GLU A 172 13.52 -10.15 -8.56
CA GLU A 172 12.26 -9.42 -8.70
C GLU A 172 11.24 -9.88 -7.66
N THR A 173 10.99 -11.20 -7.55
CA THR A 173 10.03 -11.77 -6.61
C THR A 173 10.43 -11.56 -5.15
N GLN A 174 11.72 -11.67 -4.83
CA GLN A 174 12.22 -11.39 -3.48
C GLN A 174 11.99 -9.93 -3.09
N ASN A 175 12.28 -9.00 -4.01
CA ASN A 175 12.02 -7.57 -3.81
C ASN A 175 10.53 -7.28 -3.69
N TYR A 176 9.69 -7.89 -4.53
CA TYR A 176 8.24 -7.77 -4.48
C TYR A 176 7.69 -8.16 -3.10
N VAL A 177 8.03 -9.37 -2.64
CA VAL A 177 7.62 -9.88 -1.32
C VAL A 177 8.11 -8.98 -0.19
N LYS A 178 9.38 -8.56 -0.23
CA LYS A 178 9.95 -7.67 0.78
C LYS A 178 9.21 -6.34 0.82
N THR A 179 9.04 -5.69 -0.32
CA THR A 179 8.39 -4.38 -0.41
C THR A 179 6.96 -4.42 0.12
N ILE A 180 6.17 -5.42 -0.28
CA ILE A 180 4.78 -5.53 0.19
C ILE A 180 4.71 -5.80 1.68
N THR A 181 5.55 -6.69 2.23
CA THR A 181 5.54 -6.98 3.67
C THR A 181 6.02 -5.79 4.52
N ASP A 182 6.87 -4.93 3.98
CA ASP A 182 7.26 -3.70 4.65
C ASP A 182 6.17 -2.62 4.53
N LEU A 183 5.56 -2.46 3.36
CA LEU A 183 4.44 -1.55 3.14
C LEU A 183 3.19 -1.92 3.95
N GLU A 184 2.91 -3.21 4.16
CA GLU A 184 1.81 -3.67 5.01
C GLU A 184 1.83 -3.00 6.38
N LYS A 185 3.02 -2.87 6.99
CA LYS A 185 3.19 -2.20 8.29
C LYS A 185 2.75 -0.73 8.26
N SER A 186 2.94 -0.06 7.12
CA SER A 186 2.56 1.34 6.91
C SER A 186 1.06 1.51 6.67
N PHE A 187 0.43 0.53 6.05
CA PHE A 187 -1.01 0.52 5.81
C PHE A 187 -1.81 -0.02 7.00
N ALA A 188 -1.16 -0.74 7.91
CA ALA A 188 -1.79 -1.33 9.08
C ALA A 188 -2.16 -0.25 10.12
N ARG A 189 -3.32 -0.43 10.75
CA ARG A 189 -3.67 0.36 11.93
C ARG A 189 -2.64 0.04 13.03
N PRO A 190 -2.00 1.04 13.65
CA PRO A 190 -1.07 0.82 14.74
C PRO A 190 -1.74 0.05 15.87
N THR A 191 -1.29 -1.17 16.13
CA THR A 191 -1.76 -1.97 17.26
C THR A 191 -0.98 -1.54 18.50
N GLY A 192 -1.69 -0.99 19.51
CA GLY A 192 -1.08 -0.59 20.77
C GLY A 192 -0.31 0.73 20.76
N ARG A 193 -0.37 1.52 19.68
CA ARG A 193 0.17 2.88 19.60
C ARG A 193 -0.95 3.90 19.39
N VAL A 194 -0.68 5.13 19.80
CA VAL A 194 -1.61 6.26 19.68
C VAL A 194 -2.07 6.43 18.23
N GLN A 195 -3.38 6.56 18.05
CA GLN A 195 -3.95 6.90 16.74
C GLN A 195 -3.41 8.29 16.32
N PRO A 196 -3.07 8.51 15.03
CA PRO A 196 -2.75 9.85 14.56
C PRO A 196 -3.92 10.79 14.88
N SER A 197 -3.62 12.03 15.25
CA SER A 197 -4.64 13.05 15.45
C SER A 197 -5.53 13.18 14.19
N GLN A 198 -6.71 13.76 14.33
CA GLN A 198 -7.58 13.97 13.18
C GLN A 198 -6.91 14.83 12.11
N GLN A 199 -6.11 15.82 12.52
CA GLN A 199 -5.35 16.68 11.62
C GLN A 199 -4.24 15.90 10.91
N ALA A 200 -3.44 15.10 11.63
CA ALA A 200 -2.43 14.24 11.01
C ALA A 200 -3.05 13.26 10.00
N ALA A 201 -4.16 12.61 10.38
CA ALA A 201 -4.88 11.70 9.49
C ALA A 201 -5.45 12.42 8.26
N GLY A 202 -5.96 13.64 8.43
CA GLY A 202 -6.45 14.47 7.33
C GLY A 202 -5.35 14.89 6.36
N ALA A 203 -4.20 15.32 6.88
CA ALA A 203 -3.03 15.69 6.07
C ALA A 203 -2.48 14.50 5.28
N ILE A 204 -2.34 13.33 5.91
CA ILE A 204 -1.95 12.08 5.24
C ILE A 204 -2.97 11.75 4.13
N TYR A 205 -4.25 11.81 4.44
CA TYR A 205 -5.31 11.54 3.45
C TYR A 205 -5.27 12.49 2.26
N TYR A 206 -5.01 13.80 2.50
CA TYR A 206 -4.81 14.76 1.41
C TYR A 206 -3.64 14.35 0.52
N ALA A 207 -2.48 14.04 1.10
CA ALA A 207 -1.29 13.64 0.35
C ALA A 207 -1.51 12.33 -0.44
N GLN A 208 -2.24 11.38 0.12
CA GLN A 208 -2.60 10.12 -0.55
C GLN A 208 -3.45 10.33 -1.80
N LYS A 209 -4.38 11.30 -1.79
CA LYS A 209 -5.16 11.66 -3.00
C LYS A 209 -4.29 12.22 -4.14
N LYS A 210 -3.04 12.58 -3.83
CA LYS A 210 -2.09 13.11 -4.81
C LYS A 210 -1.08 12.08 -5.31
N LEU A 211 -1.14 10.83 -4.81
CA LEU A 211 -0.29 9.74 -5.30
C LEU A 211 -0.40 9.62 -6.82
N GLY A 212 0.73 9.39 -7.47
CA GLY A 212 0.81 9.34 -8.94
C GLY A 212 0.87 10.69 -9.65
N THR A 213 0.68 11.82 -8.94
CA THR A 213 0.84 13.17 -9.53
C THR A 213 2.32 13.47 -9.77
N LEU A 214 2.64 13.97 -10.98
CA LEU A 214 4.01 14.35 -11.34
C LEU A 214 4.53 15.50 -10.46
N TYR A 215 5.80 15.39 -10.09
CA TYR A 215 6.53 16.46 -9.42
C TYR A 215 6.61 17.75 -10.27
N LEU A 216 6.55 18.89 -9.61
CA LEU A 216 6.85 20.20 -10.20
C LEU A 216 7.67 21.04 -9.22
N TRP A 217 8.85 21.47 -9.62
CA TRP A 217 9.66 22.39 -8.80
C TRP A 217 8.89 23.70 -8.53
N GLY A 218 8.82 24.12 -7.26
CA GLY A 218 8.01 25.27 -6.85
C GLY A 218 6.50 25.01 -6.87
N GLY A 219 6.05 23.76 -7.11
CA GLY A 219 4.64 23.40 -7.18
C GLY A 219 3.94 23.45 -5.82
N ASN A 220 2.73 24.03 -5.80
CA ASN A 220 1.84 24.14 -4.65
C ASN A 220 0.47 23.48 -4.91
N GLY A 221 0.32 22.79 -6.02
CA GLY A 221 -0.92 22.11 -6.39
C GLY A 221 -2.03 23.01 -6.91
N THR A 222 -1.71 24.19 -7.42
CA THR A 222 -2.71 25.09 -8.01
C THR A 222 -3.20 24.55 -9.36
N ALA A 223 -4.33 25.11 -9.85
CA ALA A 223 -4.89 24.72 -11.16
C ALA A 223 -3.92 25.03 -12.30
N GLU A 224 -3.21 26.18 -12.23
CA GLU A 224 -2.20 26.63 -13.22
C GLU A 224 -0.99 25.68 -13.24
N GLN A 225 -0.73 25.00 -12.14
CA GLN A 225 0.33 23.99 -11.98
C GLN A 225 -0.17 22.57 -12.27
N ASN A 226 -1.39 22.42 -12.79
CA ASN A 226 -2.04 21.12 -13.03
C ASN A 226 -2.06 20.23 -11.77
N GLY A 227 -2.23 20.82 -10.59
CA GLY A 227 -2.27 20.10 -9.32
C GLY A 227 -0.95 19.49 -8.90
N ARG A 228 0.21 19.90 -9.46
CA ARG A 228 1.53 19.34 -9.18
C ARG A 228 2.20 20.03 -7.99
N PHE A 229 3.10 19.31 -7.35
CA PHE A 229 3.78 19.74 -6.14
C PHE A 229 5.28 19.48 -6.19
N ASP A 230 6.05 20.29 -5.44
CA ASP A 230 7.33 19.86 -4.91
C ASP A 230 7.17 19.27 -3.49
N CYS A 231 8.26 18.87 -2.85
CA CYS A 231 8.22 18.20 -1.55
C CYS A 231 7.54 19.02 -0.46
N SER A 232 7.97 20.26 -0.27
CA SER A 232 7.43 21.17 0.75
C SER A 232 6.08 21.80 0.36
N GLY A 233 5.79 21.93 -0.93
CA GLY A 233 4.48 22.33 -1.42
C GLY A 233 3.41 21.27 -1.15
N LEU A 234 3.75 19.99 -1.26
CA LEU A 234 2.85 18.89 -0.90
C LEU A 234 2.52 18.90 0.60
N THR A 235 3.53 19.02 1.46
CA THR A 235 3.33 19.06 2.91
C THR A 235 2.55 20.30 3.33
N LEU A 236 2.89 21.48 2.78
CA LEU A 236 2.15 22.73 2.98
C LEU A 236 0.66 22.56 2.63
N ALA A 237 0.34 22.05 1.44
CA ALA A 237 -1.04 21.88 1.00
C ALA A 237 -1.78 20.81 1.83
N ALA A 238 -1.11 19.74 2.23
CA ALA A 238 -1.67 18.70 3.06
C ALA A 238 -2.06 19.23 4.45
N TYR A 239 -1.19 20.00 5.08
CA TYR A 239 -1.47 20.57 6.40
C TYR A 239 -2.44 21.73 6.36
N ARG A 240 -2.40 22.56 5.31
CA ARG A 240 -3.41 23.60 5.10
C ARG A 240 -4.83 23.03 4.94
N SER A 241 -4.97 21.84 4.41
CA SER A 241 -6.29 21.16 4.29
C SER A 241 -6.91 20.79 5.65
N VAL A 242 -6.17 20.93 6.73
CA VAL A 242 -6.56 20.66 8.12
C VAL A 242 -6.27 21.84 9.04
N ASP A 243 -6.26 23.06 8.47
CA ASP A 243 -6.10 24.33 9.17
C ASP A 243 -4.78 24.52 9.91
N ILE A 244 -3.70 23.92 9.39
CA ILE A 244 -2.33 24.12 9.85
C ILE A 244 -1.52 24.77 8.73
N ASP A 245 -1.07 26.01 8.95
CA ASP A 245 -0.21 26.72 8.01
C ASP A 245 1.26 26.39 8.28
N LEU A 246 1.94 25.88 7.26
CA LEU A 246 3.38 25.62 7.29
C LEU A 246 4.14 26.64 6.46
N PRO A 247 5.42 26.89 6.76
CA PRO A 247 6.32 27.64 5.86
C PRO A 247 6.42 26.98 4.48
N ARG A 248 6.80 27.77 3.47
CA ARG A 248 6.87 27.29 2.08
C ARG A 248 7.99 26.29 1.83
N VAL A 249 9.14 26.47 2.48
CA VAL A 249 10.35 25.69 2.19
C VAL A 249 10.69 24.68 3.29
N ALA A 250 11.32 23.58 2.90
CA ALA A 250 11.52 22.44 3.79
C ALA A 250 12.33 22.76 5.06
N ASN A 251 13.39 23.54 4.94
CA ASN A 251 14.19 23.92 6.10
C ASN A 251 13.45 24.80 7.12
N ASP A 252 12.52 25.63 6.66
CA ASP A 252 11.65 26.42 7.55
C ASP A 252 10.56 25.55 8.17
N GLN A 253 10.04 24.56 7.42
CA GLN A 253 9.11 23.57 7.97
C GLN A 253 9.74 22.72 9.07
N TYR A 254 11.03 22.47 9.01
CA TYR A 254 11.74 21.79 10.09
C TYR A 254 11.60 22.55 11.43
N ASN A 255 11.62 23.87 11.39
CA ASN A 255 11.49 24.72 12.58
C ASN A 255 10.05 25.01 13.02
N ALA A 256 9.04 24.38 12.38
CA ALA A 256 7.63 24.65 12.63
C ALA A 256 7.04 23.95 13.88
N GLY A 257 7.85 23.17 14.62
CA GLY A 257 7.36 22.44 15.80
C GLY A 257 8.45 21.63 16.51
N PRO A 258 8.09 20.85 17.53
CA PRO A 258 9.02 20.01 18.25
C PRO A 258 9.59 18.88 17.38
N HIS A 259 10.79 18.42 17.73
CA HIS A 259 11.54 17.40 17.01
C HIS A 259 11.47 16.04 17.73
N PRO A 260 10.51 15.16 17.38
CA PRO A 260 10.47 13.81 17.94
C PRO A 260 11.70 13.02 17.51
N LYS A 261 12.17 12.12 18.38
CA LYS A 261 13.21 11.16 18.01
C LYS A 261 12.67 10.17 17.00
N ARG A 262 13.57 9.47 16.32
CA ARG A 262 13.20 8.53 15.26
C ARG A 262 12.32 7.38 15.76
N ASP A 263 12.50 6.91 16.97
CA ASP A 263 11.70 5.86 17.63
C ASP A 263 10.38 6.39 18.22
N GLU A 264 10.21 7.72 18.29
CA GLU A 264 9.01 8.40 18.76
C GLU A 264 8.11 8.91 17.61
N LEU A 265 8.45 8.59 16.36
CA LEU A 265 7.71 9.05 15.19
C LEU A 265 6.26 8.55 15.20
N LEU A 266 5.34 9.48 14.96
CA LEU A 266 3.92 9.20 14.77
C LEU A 266 3.49 9.53 13.32
N PRO A 267 2.53 8.80 12.76
CA PRO A 267 1.96 9.15 11.47
C PRO A 267 1.48 10.62 11.46
N GLY A 268 1.92 11.36 10.45
CA GLY A 268 1.73 12.81 10.33
C GLY A 268 2.98 13.63 10.67
N ASP A 269 3.99 13.09 11.33
CA ASP A 269 5.23 13.83 11.52
C ASP A 269 5.87 14.15 10.16
N LEU A 270 6.41 15.35 10.02
CA LEU A 270 7.25 15.70 8.88
C LEU A 270 8.63 15.09 9.08
N VAL A 271 9.15 14.43 8.04
CA VAL A 271 10.50 13.83 8.05
C VAL A 271 11.37 14.50 7.02
N PHE A 272 12.60 14.80 7.40
CA PHE A 272 13.52 15.67 6.65
C PHE A 272 14.80 14.96 6.28
N PHE A 273 15.37 15.38 5.14
CA PHE A 273 16.58 14.81 4.55
C PHE A 273 17.53 15.91 4.15
N SER A 274 18.82 15.70 4.43
CA SER A 274 19.88 16.71 4.22
C SER A 274 21.15 16.04 3.72
N ASP A 275 21.90 16.76 2.90
CA ASP A 275 23.26 16.36 2.50
C ASP A 275 24.29 16.66 3.59
N ASP A 276 23.96 17.52 4.55
CA ASP A 276 24.75 17.82 5.74
C ASP A 276 23.89 17.63 7.00
N LEU A 277 24.14 16.55 7.72
CA LEU A 277 23.38 16.18 8.92
C LEU A 277 23.65 17.07 10.14
N THR A 278 24.58 18.01 10.04
CA THR A 278 24.92 18.98 11.10
C THR A 278 24.27 20.34 10.89
N ASN A 279 23.68 20.58 9.72
CA ASN A 279 23.16 21.87 9.31
C ASN A 279 21.71 21.79 8.79
N SER A 280 20.77 22.27 9.60
CA SER A 280 19.34 22.30 9.19
C SER A 280 19.06 23.17 7.96
N ARG A 281 19.93 24.14 7.65
CA ARG A 281 19.80 24.97 6.43
C ARG A 281 20.10 24.18 5.16
N ALA A 282 20.82 23.06 5.27
CA ALA A 282 21.09 22.13 4.18
C ALA A 282 19.97 21.12 3.93
N ILE A 283 18.86 21.19 4.67
CA ILE A 283 17.68 20.36 4.41
C ILE A 283 17.15 20.66 3.02
N ARG A 284 17.09 19.62 2.20
CA ARG A 284 16.70 19.69 0.78
C ARG A 284 15.39 18.98 0.46
N HIS A 285 14.89 18.15 1.39
CA HIS A 285 13.72 17.32 1.15
C HIS A 285 12.89 17.11 2.41
N VAL A 286 11.57 16.93 2.22
CA VAL A 286 10.61 16.66 3.28
C VAL A 286 9.51 15.72 2.77
N GLY A 287 9.01 14.87 3.66
CA GLY A 287 7.83 14.02 3.43
C GLY A 287 6.95 13.95 4.67
N ILE A 288 5.76 13.37 4.53
CA ILE A 288 4.85 13.09 5.64
C ILE A 288 5.02 11.64 6.05
N TYR A 289 5.45 11.39 7.28
CA TYR A 289 5.57 10.04 7.83
C TYR A 289 4.19 9.39 7.96
N VAL A 290 4.07 8.14 7.49
CA VAL A 290 2.79 7.41 7.48
C VAL A 290 2.82 6.16 8.38
N GLY A 291 3.93 5.93 9.08
CA GLY A 291 4.14 4.73 9.88
C GLY A 291 4.98 3.68 9.16
N GLY A 292 5.36 2.62 9.89
CA GLY A 292 6.08 1.47 9.33
C GLY A 292 7.44 1.74 8.70
N GLY A 293 8.00 2.94 8.88
CA GLY A 293 9.26 3.35 8.25
C GLY A 293 9.11 4.00 6.87
N TYR A 294 7.90 4.44 6.49
CA TYR A 294 7.60 5.06 5.19
C TYR A 294 7.05 6.48 5.32
N MET A 295 7.25 7.27 4.27
CA MET A 295 6.68 8.60 4.09
C MET A 295 5.96 8.71 2.74
N ILE A 296 5.00 9.65 2.63
CA ILE A 296 4.51 10.15 1.34
C ILE A 296 5.29 11.42 1.01
N ASN A 297 5.80 11.50 -0.21
CA ASN A 297 6.58 12.65 -0.64
C ASN A 297 6.47 12.92 -2.14
N ALA A 298 6.86 14.13 -2.57
CA ALA A 298 7.09 14.49 -3.95
C ALA A 298 8.62 14.54 -4.16
N PRO A 299 9.26 13.47 -4.69
CA PRO A 299 10.71 13.28 -4.47
C PRO A 299 11.60 14.18 -5.35
N ARG A 300 11.33 14.30 -6.65
CA ARG A 300 12.19 15.04 -7.59
C ARG A 300 11.56 15.18 -8.98
N PRO A 301 12.10 16.04 -9.86
CA PRO A 301 11.67 16.12 -11.25
C PRO A 301 11.69 14.77 -11.97
N GLY A 302 10.65 14.51 -12.76
CA GLY A 302 10.46 13.26 -13.49
C GLY A 302 9.86 12.11 -12.67
N ALA A 303 9.73 12.28 -11.35
CA ALA A 303 9.06 11.31 -10.48
C ALA A 303 7.63 11.75 -10.13
N VAL A 304 6.86 10.82 -9.60
CA VAL A 304 5.51 11.06 -9.08
C VAL A 304 5.51 11.11 -7.56
N ILE A 305 4.47 11.68 -6.97
CA ILE A 305 4.18 11.57 -5.54
C ILE A 305 3.97 10.10 -5.22
N ARG A 306 4.70 9.61 -4.21
CA ARG A 306 4.73 8.18 -3.86
C ARG A 306 5.12 7.95 -2.41
N PHE A 307 5.07 6.68 -1.99
CA PHE A 307 5.69 6.25 -0.75
C PHE A 307 7.17 5.94 -0.97
N ASP A 308 8.02 6.45 -0.07
CA ASP A 308 9.45 6.10 -0.02
C ASP A 308 9.83 5.74 1.43
N PRO A 309 10.83 4.85 1.64
CA PRO A 309 11.32 4.55 2.98
C PRO A 309 12.04 5.76 3.57
N ILE A 310 11.95 5.94 4.89
CA ILE A 310 12.69 6.98 5.62
C ILE A 310 14.07 6.50 6.09
N ASP A 311 14.35 5.20 5.96
CA ASP A 311 15.62 4.61 6.37
C ASP A 311 16.67 4.78 5.29
N THR A 312 17.20 6.02 5.22
CA THR A 312 18.22 6.42 4.26
C THR A 312 19.35 7.14 4.99
N PRO A 313 20.59 7.12 4.46
CA PRO A 313 21.74 7.74 5.11
C PRO A 313 21.64 9.26 5.32
N ASP A 314 20.80 9.93 4.53
CA ASP A 314 20.56 11.37 4.52
C ASP A 314 19.36 11.80 5.39
N TYR A 315 18.78 10.88 6.19
CA TYR A 315 17.74 11.23 7.15
C TYR A 315 18.27 12.21 8.19
N PHE A 316 17.69 13.40 8.23
CA PHE A 316 18.12 14.50 9.11
C PHE A 316 17.39 14.49 10.45
N GLY A 317 16.08 14.36 10.44
CA GLY A 317 15.23 14.44 11.62
C GLY A 317 13.76 14.58 11.29
N ALA A 318 12.96 14.94 12.27
CA ALA A 318 11.52 15.09 12.12
C ALA A 318 10.99 16.32 12.85
N THR A 319 9.76 16.74 12.49
CA THR A 319 9.01 17.81 13.18
C THR A 319 7.55 17.39 13.31
N ARG A 320 7.00 17.55 14.51
CA ARG A 320 5.59 17.31 14.79
C ARG A 320 4.85 18.64 14.83
N VAL A 321 3.92 18.82 13.90
CA VAL A 321 3.21 20.10 13.70
C VAL A 321 1.74 20.05 14.16
N THR A 322 1.26 18.92 14.66
CA THR A 322 -0.09 18.77 15.22
C THR A 322 -0.05 18.84 16.74
N GLU A 323 -0.86 19.69 17.37
CA GLU A 323 -0.95 19.80 18.83
C GLU A 323 -1.38 18.48 19.47
N ASP A 324 -2.39 17.84 18.91
CA ASP A 324 -2.84 16.51 19.37
C ASP A 324 -1.77 15.42 19.20
N GLY A 325 -0.90 15.55 18.22
CA GLY A 325 0.24 14.65 18.03
C GLY A 325 1.28 14.81 19.13
N ALA A 326 1.48 16.03 19.63
CA ALA A 326 2.37 16.30 20.77
C ALA A 326 1.77 15.78 22.10
N ASN A 327 0.46 15.90 22.26
CA ASN A 327 -0.27 15.46 23.47
C ASN A 327 -0.59 13.95 23.46
N ALA A 328 -0.50 13.31 22.29
CA ALA A 328 -0.77 11.87 22.15
C ALA A 328 0.44 10.97 22.45
N VAL A 329 1.59 11.54 22.83
CA VAL A 329 2.70 10.75 23.36
C VAL A 329 2.34 10.41 24.80
N PRO A 330 2.16 9.13 25.14
CA PRO A 330 1.95 8.75 26.56
C PRO A 330 3.18 9.24 27.34
N ASP A 331 2.93 9.97 28.43
CA ASP A 331 3.95 10.15 29.43
C ASP A 331 4.57 8.78 29.71
N LYS A 332 5.86 8.68 29.49
CA LYS A 332 6.74 7.53 29.65
C LYS A 332 6.03 6.29 30.12
N LEU A 333 6.04 5.22 29.33
CA LEU A 333 5.82 3.89 29.86
C LEU A 333 6.55 3.81 31.18
N SER A 334 5.79 3.93 32.27
CA SER A 334 6.28 3.61 33.59
C SER A 334 6.75 2.17 33.51
N ALA A 335 8.05 1.99 33.69
CA ALA A 335 8.71 0.71 33.78
C ALA A 335 7.93 -0.15 34.80
N ALA A 336 7.37 -1.24 34.31
CA ALA A 336 6.96 -2.39 35.10
C ALA A 336 7.61 -3.64 34.51
#